data_0888c01abd87e3b927e745819ffd57e5
#
_entry.id   0888c01abd87e3b927e745819ffd57e5
#
_cell.length_a   1.000
_cell.length_b   1.000
_cell.length_c   1.000
_cell.angle_alpha   90.00
_cell.angle_beta   90.00
_cell.angle_gamma   90.00
#
_symmetry.space_group_name_H-M   'P 1'
#
loop_
_entity.id
_entity.type
_entity.pdbx_description
1 polymer ?
#
loop_
_entity_poly.entity_id
_entity_poly.type
_entity_poly.pdbx_seq_one_letter_code
_entity_poly.pdbx_strand_id
1 'polypeptide(L)'
;MAINGGIMVSPVKDAAGLEDFLRFPWRLYQHDPYWVPPLLPEQRRFLDQRTGPFFEIGEAQFFLAFRDGEPVGRISAHRNRLHDEYHGPGTGFWGFFEAIQEPQVAQALFEAAAAWLRERGCHRLVGPLNFCIYDEMGLLVEGFDSIPAMFQTHNPPYYLDLVTSWGFRKAMDWVALKLTNIRDVDLPAMERRLEKILSTQKVIMAPYNPRELARRAEEVFHLFNEAWSVNWGHVPLTRRQFDHLLHEVKPLLRKDLVQMLLDGERLVGFGIVLPDLNPLVQQLDGRLSPWDKLRLLYHARFAPVRKARAMVIGIAQPYQLKRLHHAIILKTWIYIAQKTSCDFVDFSLIPGNLRHWIKVVQSFGGQIYKTFRLFEREI
;
A
#
# COMPACT_ATOMS: atom_id res chain seq x y z
N MET A 1 -31.61 -7.68 5.18
CA MET A 1 -31.75 -6.28 4.69
C MET A 1 -32.03 -5.41 5.91
N ALA A 2 -31.12 -4.53 6.26
CA ALA A 2 -31.35 -3.54 7.31
C ALA A 2 -31.82 -2.25 6.65
N ILE A 3 -32.96 -1.70 7.06
CA ILE A 3 -33.46 -0.39 6.61
C ILE A 3 -33.26 0.58 7.77
N ASN A 4 -32.43 1.57 7.60
CA ASN A 4 -32.22 2.63 8.58
C ASN A 4 -32.38 3.98 7.85
N GLY A 5 -33.40 4.77 8.22
CA GLY A 5 -33.62 6.11 7.63
C GLY A 5 -33.74 6.17 6.09
N GLY A 6 -34.40 5.17 5.46
CA GLY A 6 -34.54 5.11 4.00
C GLY A 6 -33.30 4.56 3.25
N ILE A 7 -32.26 4.14 3.98
CA ILE A 7 -31.05 3.54 3.42
C ILE A 7 -31.18 2.01 3.53
N MET A 8 -31.01 1.34 2.40
CA MET A 8 -30.98 -0.13 2.31
C MET A 8 -29.56 -0.59 2.06
N VAL A 9 -29.03 -1.46 2.93
CA VAL A 9 -27.72 -2.10 2.71
C VAL A 9 -27.91 -3.54 2.25
N SER A 10 -27.30 -3.88 1.15
CA SER A 10 -27.36 -5.21 0.54
C SER A 10 -25.98 -5.81 0.33
N PRO A 11 -25.80 -7.12 0.63
CA PRO A 11 -24.58 -7.81 0.26
C PRO A 11 -24.49 -7.97 -1.26
N VAL A 12 -23.30 -7.81 -1.80
CA VAL A 12 -22.99 -8.11 -3.20
C VAL A 12 -22.96 -9.62 -3.38
N LYS A 13 -23.76 -10.16 -4.31
CA LYS A 13 -23.94 -11.61 -4.52
C LYS A 13 -23.54 -12.10 -5.90
N ASP A 14 -23.47 -11.20 -6.87
CA ASP A 14 -23.28 -11.54 -8.27
C ASP A 14 -22.31 -10.55 -8.97
N ALA A 15 -22.04 -10.84 -10.24
CA ALA A 15 -21.11 -10.04 -11.04
C ALA A 15 -21.63 -8.61 -11.30
N ALA A 16 -22.94 -8.41 -11.40
CA ALA A 16 -23.53 -7.09 -11.60
C ALA A 16 -23.34 -6.21 -10.36
N GLY A 17 -23.66 -6.74 -9.18
CA GLY A 17 -23.43 -6.04 -7.92
C GLY A 17 -21.94 -5.78 -7.66
N LEU A 18 -21.04 -6.68 -8.09
CA LEU A 18 -19.60 -6.44 -8.00
C LEU A 18 -19.17 -5.30 -8.93
N GLU A 19 -19.73 -5.19 -10.12
CA GLU A 19 -19.45 -4.09 -11.03
C GLU A 19 -19.92 -2.75 -10.45
N ASP A 20 -21.12 -2.70 -9.86
CA ASP A 20 -21.64 -1.52 -9.18
C ASP A 20 -20.73 -1.12 -7.99
N PHE A 21 -20.28 -2.12 -7.22
CA PHE A 21 -19.33 -1.92 -6.13
C PHE A 21 -18.01 -1.31 -6.63
N LEU A 22 -17.47 -1.83 -7.72
CA LEU A 22 -16.23 -1.36 -8.30
C LEU A 22 -16.35 0.07 -8.87
N ARG A 23 -17.47 0.39 -9.51
CA ARG A 23 -17.67 1.67 -10.19
C ARG A 23 -18.19 2.79 -9.31
N PHE A 24 -18.66 2.49 -8.11
CA PHE A 24 -19.21 3.51 -7.21
C PHE A 24 -18.26 4.70 -6.96
N PRO A 25 -16.92 4.54 -6.79
CA PRO A 25 -16.02 5.66 -6.57
C PRO A 25 -16.04 6.74 -7.65
N TRP A 26 -16.29 6.39 -8.92
CA TRP A 26 -16.35 7.37 -10.01
C TRP A 26 -17.44 8.43 -9.80
N ARG A 27 -18.52 8.07 -9.10
CA ARG A 27 -19.61 9.03 -8.77
C ARG A 27 -19.15 10.02 -7.68
N LEU A 28 -18.32 9.59 -6.75
CA LEU A 28 -17.84 10.43 -5.65
C LEU A 28 -16.71 11.37 -6.07
N TYR A 29 -15.78 10.85 -6.88
CA TYR A 29 -14.52 11.54 -7.18
C TYR A 29 -14.50 12.26 -8.52
N GLN A 30 -15.64 12.40 -9.21
CA GLN A 30 -15.70 13.01 -10.56
C GLN A 30 -15.09 14.42 -10.65
N HIS A 31 -15.01 15.16 -9.54
CA HIS A 31 -14.47 16.51 -9.45
C HIS A 31 -13.18 16.60 -8.60
N ASP A 32 -12.64 15.46 -8.16
CA ASP A 32 -11.42 15.44 -7.36
C ASP A 32 -10.19 15.34 -8.28
N PRO A 33 -9.36 16.40 -8.38
CA PRO A 33 -8.21 16.41 -9.28
C PRO A 33 -7.06 15.50 -8.80
N TYR A 34 -7.13 15.01 -7.57
CA TYR A 34 -6.08 14.18 -6.98
C TYR A 34 -6.44 12.70 -6.96
N TRP A 35 -7.69 12.34 -7.21
CA TRP A 35 -8.08 10.94 -7.25
C TRP A 35 -7.48 10.20 -8.45
N VAL A 36 -6.98 9.01 -8.21
CA VAL A 36 -6.47 8.09 -9.23
C VAL A 36 -7.42 6.91 -9.34
N PRO A 37 -8.20 6.82 -10.43
CA PRO A 37 -9.09 5.67 -10.65
C PRO A 37 -8.31 4.36 -10.68
N PRO A 38 -8.73 3.35 -9.92
CA PRO A 38 -8.10 2.03 -9.98
C PRO A 38 -8.34 1.38 -11.34
N LEU A 39 -7.38 0.58 -11.82
CA LEU A 39 -7.53 -0.16 -13.07
C LEU A 39 -8.56 -1.28 -12.90
N LEU A 40 -9.74 -1.12 -13.48
CA LEU A 40 -10.89 -2.05 -13.29
C LEU A 40 -10.57 -3.52 -13.60
N PRO A 41 -9.82 -3.88 -14.65
CA PRO A 41 -9.45 -5.28 -14.88
C PRO A 41 -8.61 -5.88 -13.75
N GLU A 42 -7.73 -5.08 -13.13
CA GLU A 42 -6.89 -5.52 -12.00
C GLU A 42 -7.75 -5.66 -10.74
N GLN A 43 -8.62 -4.68 -10.46
CA GLN A 43 -9.53 -4.73 -9.31
C GLN A 43 -10.49 -5.93 -9.37
N ARG A 44 -11.03 -6.24 -10.56
CA ARG A 44 -11.90 -7.44 -10.72
C ARG A 44 -11.15 -8.72 -10.36
N ARG A 45 -9.88 -8.87 -10.77
CA ARG A 45 -9.06 -10.03 -10.41
C ARG A 45 -8.74 -10.08 -8.93
N PHE A 46 -8.43 -8.92 -8.34
CA PHE A 46 -8.09 -8.81 -6.92
C PHE A 46 -9.28 -9.17 -6.02
N LEU A 47 -10.51 -8.80 -6.42
CA LEU A 47 -11.73 -9.07 -5.67
C LEU A 47 -12.44 -10.37 -6.05
N ASP A 48 -11.93 -11.13 -7.02
CA ASP A 48 -12.51 -12.43 -7.38
C ASP A 48 -12.26 -13.44 -6.25
N GLN A 49 -13.34 -13.86 -5.58
CA GLN A 49 -13.27 -14.78 -4.43
C GLN A 49 -12.68 -16.15 -4.75
N ARG A 50 -12.60 -16.54 -6.04
CA ARG A 50 -12.01 -17.81 -6.48
C ARG A 50 -10.53 -17.72 -6.74
N THR A 51 -10.04 -16.58 -7.20
CA THR A 51 -8.68 -16.43 -7.72
C THR A 51 -7.87 -15.35 -7.01
N GLY A 52 -8.49 -14.42 -6.31
CA GLY A 52 -7.83 -13.35 -5.57
C GLY A 52 -6.94 -13.90 -4.45
N PRO A 53 -5.74 -13.33 -4.27
CA PRO A 53 -4.74 -13.88 -3.35
C PRO A 53 -5.17 -13.87 -1.88
N PHE A 54 -6.01 -12.93 -1.48
CA PHE A 54 -6.53 -12.85 -0.11
C PHE A 54 -7.39 -14.06 0.26
N PHE A 55 -8.18 -14.57 -0.69
CA PHE A 55 -9.17 -15.63 -0.41
C PHE A 55 -8.54 -17.01 -0.13
N GLU A 56 -7.22 -17.14 -0.27
CA GLU A 56 -6.47 -18.28 0.24
C GLU A 56 -6.48 -18.33 1.78
N ILE A 57 -6.40 -17.15 2.43
CA ILE A 57 -6.23 -17.02 3.87
C ILE A 57 -7.40 -16.35 4.60
N GLY A 58 -8.37 -15.86 3.86
CA GLY A 58 -9.48 -15.08 4.41
C GLY A 58 -10.78 -15.27 3.68
N GLU A 59 -11.79 -14.62 4.21
CA GLU A 59 -13.12 -14.48 3.60
C GLU A 59 -13.56 -13.02 3.68
N ALA A 60 -14.33 -12.59 2.71
CA ALA A 60 -14.84 -11.22 2.66
C ALA A 60 -16.28 -11.19 2.13
N GLN A 61 -17.03 -10.20 2.61
CA GLN A 61 -18.32 -9.80 2.07
C GLN A 61 -18.26 -8.33 1.68
N PHE A 62 -18.72 -8.05 0.47
CA PHE A 62 -18.88 -6.68 -0.04
C PHE A 62 -20.33 -6.24 0.17
N PHE A 63 -20.53 -4.97 0.50
CA PHE A 63 -21.84 -4.38 0.73
C PHE A 63 -22.00 -3.09 -0.07
N LEU A 64 -23.18 -2.85 -0.59
CA LEU A 64 -23.63 -1.59 -1.18
C LEU A 64 -24.77 -1.01 -0.37
N ALA A 65 -24.70 0.28 -0.11
CA ALA A 65 -25.82 1.05 0.44
C ALA A 65 -26.55 1.75 -0.70
N PHE A 66 -27.88 1.69 -0.67
CA PHE A 66 -28.77 2.28 -1.65
C PHE A 66 -29.75 3.24 -0.99
N ARG A 67 -30.09 4.30 -1.71
CA ARG A 67 -31.20 5.20 -1.43
C ARG A 67 -31.99 5.38 -2.70
N ASP A 68 -33.30 5.15 -2.65
CA ASP A 68 -34.22 5.26 -3.81
C ASP A 68 -33.72 4.48 -5.04
N GLY A 69 -33.09 3.33 -4.81
CA GLY A 69 -32.50 2.48 -5.85
C GLY A 69 -31.10 2.88 -6.33
N GLU A 70 -30.57 4.03 -5.92
CA GLU A 70 -29.26 4.53 -6.32
C GLU A 70 -28.19 4.19 -5.28
N PRO A 71 -26.99 3.72 -5.68
CA PRO A 71 -25.92 3.44 -4.75
C PRO A 71 -25.37 4.75 -4.15
N VAL A 72 -25.26 4.78 -2.82
CA VAL A 72 -24.81 5.92 -2.01
C VAL A 72 -23.58 5.60 -1.14
N GLY A 73 -23.16 4.33 -1.11
CA GLY A 73 -21.94 3.93 -0.41
C GLY A 73 -21.61 2.45 -0.60
N ARG A 74 -20.38 2.10 -0.26
CA ARG A 74 -19.88 0.72 -0.30
C ARG A 74 -18.92 0.46 0.87
N ILE A 75 -18.78 -0.80 1.27
CA ILE A 75 -17.80 -1.27 2.26
C ILE A 75 -17.53 -2.76 2.05
N SER A 76 -16.33 -3.23 2.43
CA SER A 76 -16.09 -4.65 2.66
C SER A 76 -15.99 -4.95 4.16
N ALA A 77 -16.46 -6.13 4.56
CA ALA A 77 -16.10 -6.78 5.81
C ALA A 77 -15.27 -8.02 5.50
N HIS A 78 -14.19 -8.26 6.22
CA HIS A 78 -13.36 -9.42 5.96
C HIS A 78 -12.66 -9.93 7.22
N ARG A 79 -12.34 -11.23 7.21
CA ARG A 79 -11.60 -11.92 8.26
C ARG A 79 -10.39 -12.62 7.67
N ASN A 80 -9.26 -12.51 8.35
CA ASN A 80 -8.00 -13.11 7.94
C ASN A 80 -7.62 -14.20 8.95
N ARG A 81 -7.61 -15.47 8.52
CA ARG A 81 -7.27 -16.62 9.39
C ARG A 81 -5.84 -16.58 9.88
N LEU A 82 -4.90 -16.14 9.06
CA LEU A 82 -3.50 -15.99 9.49
C LEU A 82 -3.35 -14.90 10.54
N HIS A 83 -4.15 -13.82 10.46
CA HIS A 83 -4.15 -12.81 11.53
C HIS A 83 -4.62 -13.41 12.85
N ASP A 84 -5.64 -14.26 12.83
CA ASP A 84 -6.12 -14.95 14.04
C ASP A 84 -5.05 -15.89 14.64
N GLU A 85 -4.25 -16.53 13.79
CA GLU A 85 -3.15 -17.40 14.24
C GLU A 85 -2.00 -16.62 14.85
N TYR A 86 -1.67 -15.43 14.33
CA TYR A 86 -0.54 -14.62 14.79
C TYR A 86 -0.88 -13.67 15.94
N HIS A 87 -2.09 -13.13 15.97
CA HIS A 87 -2.51 -12.07 16.90
C HIS A 87 -3.65 -12.49 17.83
N GLY A 88 -4.14 -13.73 17.72
CA GLY A 88 -5.32 -14.21 18.41
C GLY A 88 -6.63 -13.91 17.67
N PRO A 89 -7.67 -14.72 17.96
CA PRO A 89 -8.97 -14.62 17.28
C PRO A 89 -9.77 -13.39 17.73
N GLY A 90 -10.80 -13.06 16.95
CA GLY A 90 -11.81 -12.07 17.31
C GLY A 90 -11.65 -10.71 16.65
N THR A 91 -10.63 -10.50 15.82
CA THR A 91 -10.49 -9.27 15.05
C THR A 91 -11.03 -9.47 13.63
N GLY A 92 -11.99 -8.63 13.25
CA GLY A 92 -12.47 -8.47 11.88
C GLY A 92 -11.98 -7.16 11.28
N PHE A 93 -12.04 -7.06 9.97
CA PHE A 93 -11.52 -5.91 9.24
C PHE A 93 -12.59 -5.33 8.32
N TRP A 94 -12.44 -4.03 8.01
CA TRP A 94 -13.22 -3.33 6.99
C TRP A 94 -12.28 -2.61 6.01
N GLY A 95 -12.74 -2.47 4.78
CA GLY A 95 -12.00 -1.79 3.72
C GLY A 95 -12.91 -1.37 2.57
N PHE A 96 -12.32 -0.88 1.48
CA PHE A 96 -13.03 -0.41 0.29
C PHE A 96 -14.20 0.53 0.62
N PHE A 97 -14.07 1.27 1.71
CA PHE A 97 -15.11 2.15 2.21
C PHE A 97 -15.20 3.41 1.38
N GLU A 98 -16.38 3.64 0.85
CA GLU A 98 -16.76 4.86 0.14
C GLU A 98 -18.20 5.23 0.51
N ALA A 99 -18.46 6.50 0.80
CA ALA A 99 -19.80 6.96 1.11
C ALA A 99 -19.97 8.43 0.74
N ILE A 100 -21.20 8.82 0.37
CA ILE A 100 -21.56 10.24 0.28
C ILE A 100 -21.43 10.87 1.66
N GLN A 101 -21.37 12.22 1.72
CA GLN A 101 -21.16 12.98 2.96
C GLN A 101 -22.41 12.96 3.87
N GLU A 102 -22.82 11.75 4.27
CA GLU A 102 -23.98 11.54 5.14
C GLU A 102 -23.68 10.50 6.21
N PRO A 103 -23.71 10.88 7.50
CA PRO A 103 -23.41 9.97 8.62
C PRO A 103 -24.29 8.69 8.65
N GLN A 104 -25.55 8.80 8.24
CA GLN A 104 -26.47 7.65 8.26
C GLN A 104 -26.07 6.57 7.25
N VAL A 105 -25.50 6.96 6.10
CA VAL A 105 -24.99 6.02 5.09
C VAL A 105 -23.78 5.26 5.64
N ALA A 106 -22.83 5.99 6.23
CA ALA A 106 -21.65 5.38 6.85
C ALA A 106 -22.04 4.46 8.02
N GLN A 107 -22.97 4.91 8.88
CA GLN A 107 -23.48 4.10 9.99
C GLN A 107 -24.11 2.80 9.50
N ALA A 108 -24.97 2.86 8.48
CA ALA A 108 -25.62 1.65 7.94
C ALA A 108 -24.60 0.66 7.36
N LEU A 109 -23.56 1.16 6.67
CA LEU A 109 -22.48 0.33 6.13
C LEU A 109 -21.64 -0.31 7.25
N PHE A 110 -21.23 0.45 8.28
CA PHE A 110 -20.46 -0.10 9.40
C PHE A 110 -21.28 -1.12 10.21
N GLU A 111 -22.59 -0.89 10.43
CA GLU A 111 -23.45 -1.87 11.10
C GLU A 111 -23.57 -3.16 10.29
N ALA A 112 -23.71 -3.09 8.96
CA ALA A 112 -23.76 -4.28 8.12
C ALA A 112 -22.44 -5.07 8.18
N ALA A 113 -21.29 -4.37 8.13
CA ALA A 113 -19.97 -4.97 8.25
C ALA A 113 -19.78 -5.62 9.64
N ALA A 114 -20.14 -4.90 10.71
CA ALA A 114 -20.07 -5.40 12.07
C ALA A 114 -20.96 -6.61 12.32
N ALA A 115 -22.20 -6.58 11.81
CA ALA A 115 -23.13 -7.72 11.94
C ALA A 115 -22.55 -8.98 11.28
N TRP A 116 -22.04 -8.88 10.05
CA TRP A 116 -21.43 -10.00 9.35
C TRP A 116 -20.20 -10.57 10.09
N LEU A 117 -19.41 -9.71 10.73
CA LEU A 117 -18.23 -10.10 11.51
C LEU A 117 -18.60 -10.71 12.87
N ARG A 118 -19.64 -10.19 13.56
CA ARG A 118 -20.14 -10.79 14.81
C ARG A 118 -20.61 -12.22 14.61
N GLU A 119 -21.31 -12.50 13.50
CA GLU A 119 -21.72 -13.86 13.13
C GLU A 119 -20.54 -14.82 12.97
N ARG A 120 -19.32 -14.29 12.79
CA ARG A 120 -18.05 -15.03 12.64
C ARG A 120 -17.19 -15.01 13.89
N GLY A 121 -17.76 -14.55 15.02
CA GLY A 121 -17.07 -14.51 16.31
C GLY A 121 -16.09 -13.36 16.47
N CYS A 122 -16.14 -12.36 15.61
CA CYS A 122 -15.34 -11.15 15.78
C CYS A 122 -16.03 -10.21 16.77
N HIS A 123 -15.25 -9.62 17.66
CA HIS A 123 -15.70 -8.62 18.64
C HIS A 123 -14.97 -7.29 18.53
N ARG A 124 -13.99 -7.20 17.62
CA ARG A 124 -13.21 -6.00 17.30
C ARG A 124 -13.18 -5.79 15.79
N LEU A 125 -13.38 -4.55 15.37
CA LEU A 125 -13.38 -4.11 13.97
C LEU A 125 -12.24 -3.14 13.73
N VAL A 126 -11.37 -3.43 12.76
CA VAL A 126 -10.16 -2.64 12.44
C VAL A 126 -10.14 -2.28 10.95
N GLY A 127 -9.72 -1.09 10.61
CA GLY A 127 -9.57 -0.64 9.20
C GLY A 127 -9.40 0.88 9.05
N PRO A 128 -9.44 1.38 7.81
CA PRO A 128 -9.65 0.63 6.58
C PRO A 128 -8.42 -0.14 6.11
N LEU A 129 -8.62 -1.38 5.69
CA LEU A 129 -7.64 -2.22 5.02
C LEU A 129 -8.28 -2.82 3.76
N ASN A 130 -7.65 -2.67 2.61
CA ASN A 130 -8.11 -3.33 1.40
C ASN A 130 -7.48 -4.73 1.32
N PHE A 131 -7.84 -5.50 2.36
CA PHE A 131 -7.52 -6.82 2.84
C PHE A 131 -6.37 -6.90 3.84
N CYS A 132 -5.18 -6.36 3.56
CA CYS A 132 -4.05 -6.43 4.50
C CYS A 132 -3.18 -5.17 4.49
N ILE A 133 -2.20 -5.11 5.39
CA ILE A 133 -1.29 -3.95 5.49
C ILE A 133 -0.32 -3.82 4.31
N TYR A 134 -0.26 -4.80 3.42
CA TYR A 134 0.58 -4.79 2.20
C TYR A 134 -0.19 -4.32 0.96
N ASP A 135 -1.51 -4.21 1.08
CA ASP A 135 -2.40 -3.64 0.09
C ASP A 135 -2.62 -2.14 0.36
N GLU A 136 -3.59 -1.53 -0.32
CA GLU A 136 -4.00 -0.17 0.01
C GLU A 136 -4.65 -0.13 1.38
N MET A 137 -4.17 0.76 2.25
CA MET A 137 -4.65 0.83 3.63
C MET A 137 -4.63 2.22 4.23
N GLY A 138 -5.42 2.37 5.28
CA GLY A 138 -5.53 3.60 6.05
C GLY A 138 -6.40 4.67 5.38
N LEU A 139 -7.05 5.46 6.22
CA LEU A 139 -7.77 6.65 5.81
C LEU A 139 -6.80 7.83 5.76
N LEU A 140 -6.72 8.53 4.64
CA LEU A 140 -5.97 9.77 4.55
C LEU A 140 -6.59 10.81 5.51
N VAL A 141 -5.80 11.33 6.44
CA VAL A 141 -6.22 12.31 7.44
C VAL A 141 -5.47 13.64 7.34
N GLU A 142 -4.32 13.65 6.65
CA GLU A 142 -3.51 14.83 6.36
C GLU A 142 -2.85 14.72 4.99
N GLY A 143 -2.73 15.83 4.25
CA GLY A 143 -2.05 15.88 2.94
C GLY A 143 -2.96 15.54 1.76
N PHE A 144 -4.14 16.16 1.71
CA PHE A 144 -5.16 15.95 0.65
C PHE A 144 -4.84 16.64 -0.68
N ASP A 145 -3.82 17.49 -0.74
CA ASP A 145 -3.51 18.45 -1.80
C ASP A 145 -2.58 17.91 -2.90
N SER A 146 -2.44 16.62 -3.01
CA SER A 146 -1.55 15.98 -3.99
C SER A 146 -2.01 14.60 -4.39
N ILE A 147 -1.76 14.23 -5.67
CA ILE A 147 -1.98 12.88 -6.19
C ILE A 147 -1.23 11.88 -5.30
N PRO A 148 -1.89 10.80 -4.83
CA PRO A 148 -1.23 9.75 -4.05
C PRO A 148 -0.13 9.07 -4.87
N ALA A 149 0.95 8.67 -4.23
CA ALA A 149 1.90 7.76 -4.85
C ALA A 149 1.26 6.36 -5.04
N MET A 150 1.80 5.54 -5.94
CA MET A 150 1.27 4.17 -6.17
C MET A 150 1.05 3.43 -4.84
N PHE A 151 -0.04 2.69 -4.74
CA PHE A 151 -0.46 1.93 -3.54
C PHE A 151 -0.76 2.78 -2.29
N GLN A 152 -1.00 4.07 -2.43
CA GLN A 152 -1.56 4.90 -1.36
C GLN A 152 -3.06 5.09 -1.60
N THR A 153 -3.83 5.09 -0.52
CA THR A 153 -5.24 5.46 -0.55
C THR A 153 -5.44 6.96 -0.78
N HIS A 154 -6.60 7.31 -1.28
CA HIS A 154 -7.08 8.68 -1.33
C HIS A 154 -8.56 8.70 -0.97
N ASN A 155 -8.98 9.70 -0.21
CA ASN A 155 -10.37 9.87 0.19
C ASN A 155 -10.68 11.34 0.48
N PRO A 156 -11.95 11.75 0.44
CA PRO A 156 -12.37 13.09 0.85
C PRO A 156 -12.11 13.34 2.35
N PRO A 157 -11.81 14.59 2.76
CA PRO A 157 -11.57 14.94 4.16
C PRO A 157 -12.71 14.57 5.12
N TYR A 158 -13.97 14.66 4.66
CA TYR A 158 -15.15 14.38 5.49
C TYR A 158 -15.27 12.91 5.95
N TYR A 159 -14.48 11.98 5.37
CA TYR A 159 -14.48 10.58 5.82
C TYR A 159 -14.03 10.43 7.26
N LEU A 160 -13.15 11.30 7.74
CA LEU A 160 -12.74 11.30 9.15
C LEU A 160 -13.95 11.47 10.08
N ASP A 161 -14.85 12.40 9.75
CA ASP A 161 -16.06 12.66 10.54
C ASP A 161 -17.03 11.47 10.45
N LEU A 162 -17.20 10.87 9.26
CA LEU A 162 -18.03 9.68 9.09
C LEU A 162 -17.57 8.50 9.93
N VAL A 163 -16.26 8.24 9.94
CA VAL A 163 -15.67 7.14 10.70
C VAL A 163 -15.75 7.40 12.20
N THR A 164 -15.36 8.60 12.65
CA THR A 164 -15.35 8.93 14.09
C THR A 164 -16.76 9.04 14.67
N SER A 165 -17.75 9.48 13.88
CA SER A 165 -19.15 9.57 14.33
C SER A 165 -19.76 8.21 14.70
N TRP A 166 -19.28 7.12 14.11
CA TRP A 166 -19.70 5.76 14.47
C TRP A 166 -18.97 5.23 15.72
N GLY A 167 -18.06 6.01 16.33
CA GLY A 167 -17.34 5.68 17.56
C GLY A 167 -16.02 4.93 17.36
N PHE A 168 -15.48 4.91 16.16
CA PHE A 168 -14.14 4.44 15.91
C PHE A 168 -13.09 5.30 16.62
N ARG A 169 -12.06 4.66 17.13
CA ARG A 169 -10.87 5.30 17.72
C ARG A 169 -9.64 5.01 16.87
N LYS A 170 -8.65 5.86 16.98
CA LYS A 170 -7.35 5.67 16.35
C LYS A 170 -6.69 4.37 16.83
N ALA A 171 -6.35 3.49 15.91
CA ALA A 171 -5.51 2.32 16.17
C ALA A 171 -4.03 2.62 15.88
N MET A 172 -3.72 3.13 14.66
CA MET A 172 -2.34 3.40 14.25
C MET A 172 -2.30 4.48 13.15
N ASP A 173 -1.30 5.36 13.22
CA ASP A 173 -0.97 6.24 12.10
C ASP A 173 0.19 5.67 11.29
N TRP A 174 0.11 5.83 9.98
CA TRP A 174 1.18 5.55 9.04
C TRP A 174 1.50 6.84 8.28
N VAL A 175 2.78 7.10 8.07
CA VAL A 175 3.21 8.35 7.44
C VAL A 175 3.88 8.10 6.10
N ALA A 176 3.67 9.04 5.19
CA ALA A 176 4.44 9.16 3.96
C ALA A 176 5.37 10.38 4.08
N LEU A 177 6.64 10.19 3.74
CA LEU A 177 7.61 11.27 3.70
C LEU A 177 8.02 11.55 2.26
N LYS A 178 8.08 12.82 1.91
CA LYS A 178 8.61 13.27 0.61
C LYS A 178 10.05 13.74 0.73
N LEU A 179 10.82 13.41 -0.27
CA LEU A 179 12.16 13.96 -0.49
C LEU A 179 12.15 14.74 -1.79
N THR A 180 12.46 16.05 -1.75
CA THR A 180 12.40 16.95 -2.92
C THR A 180 13.73 17.56 -3.29
N ASN A 181 14.66 17.72 -2.33
CA ASN A 181 16.00 18.30 -2.56
C ASN A 181 16.99 17.26 -3.11
N ILE A 182 16.59 16.55 -4.17
CA ILE A 182 17.31 15.35 -4.63
C ILE A 182 18.67 15.71 -5.25
N ARG A 183 18.79 16.90 -5.88
CA ARG A 183 20.02 17.32 -6.57
C ARG A 183 20.88 18.28 -5.79
N ASP A 184 20.36 18.86 -4.72
CA ASP A 184 21.08 19.79 -3.85
C ASP A 184 21.80 19.00 -2.74
N VAL A 185 22.74 18.15 -3.15
CA VAL A 185 23.47 17.23 -2.25
C VAL A 185 24.95 17.16 -2.62
N ASP A 186 25.80 16.94 -1.62
CA ASP A 186 27.22 16.64 -1.80
C ASP A 186 27.40 15.18 -2.23
N LEU A 187 27.32 14.93 -3.54
CA LEU A 187 27.47 13.59 -4.10
C LEU A 187 28.78 12.91 -3.71
N PRO A 188 29.96 13.58 -3.77
CA PRO A 188 31.21 12.98 -3.30
C PRO A 188 31.17 12.55 -1.82
N ALA A 189 30.55 13.33 -0.95
CA ALA A 189 30.40 12.94 0.46
C ALA A 189 29.47 11.73 0.61
N MET A 190 28.39 11.66 -0.18
CA MET A 190 27.49 10.51 -0.19
C MET A 190 28.21 9.24 -0.67
N GLU A 191 29.01 9.33 -1.72
CA GLU A 191 29.81 8.21 -2.25
C GLU A 191 30.80 7.70 -1.21
N ARG A 192 31.60 8.59 -0.60
CA ARG A 192 32.51 8.22 0.50
C ARG A 192 31.79 7.55 1.67
N ARG A 193 30.58 8.05 2.03
CA ARG A 193 29.78 7.46 3.11
C ARG A 193 29.30 6.06 2.75
N LEU A 194 28.84 5.87 1.50
CA LEU A 194 28.43 4.57 0.98
C LEU A 194 29.59 3.56 1.03
N GLU A 195 30.73 3.90 0.48
CA GLU A 195 31.94 3.07 0.48
C GLU A 195 32.36 2.68 1.90
N LYS A 196 32.36 3.65 2.84
CA LYS A 196 32.68 3.39 4.25
C LYS A 196 31.70 2.37 4.87
N ILE A 197 30.40 2.45 4.59
CA ILE A 197 29.44 1.48 5.12
C ILE A 197 29.73 0.09 4.54
N LEU A 198 29.86 -0.02 3.23
CA LEU A 198 30.06 -1.30 2.56
C LEU A 198 31.36 -1.98 2.99
N SER A 199 32.47 -1.25 3.03
CA SER A 199 33.79 -1.79 3.45
C SER A 199 33.78 -2.21 4.93
N THR A 200 33.21 -1.38 5.82
CA THR A 200 33.16 -1.68 7.26
C THR A 200 32.34 -2.94 7.53
N GLN A 201 31.24 -3.13 6.80
CA GLN A 201 30.35 -4.27 7.01
C GLN A 201 30.73 -5.49 6.15
N LYS A 202 31.73 -5.37 5.27
CA LYS A 202 32.20 -6.41 4.35
C LYS A 202 31.07 -6.97 3.48
N VAL A 203 30.12 -6.12 3.09
CA VAL A 203 29.02 -6.45 2.20
C VAL A 203 29.22 -5.83 0.83
N ILE A 204 28.74 -6.48 -0.20
CA ILE A 204 28.75 -5.95 -1.56
C ILE A 204 27.34 -5.57 -2.00
N MET A 205 27.24 -4.55 -2.83
CA MET A 205 26.01 -4.18 -3.49
C MET A 205 25.96 -4.80 -4.88
N ALA A 206 25.08 -5.76 -5.06
CA ALA A 206 24.90 -6.45 -6.33
C ALA A 206 23.90 -5.69 -7.22
N PRO A 207 24.17 -5.55 -8.52
CA PRO A 207 23.21 -4.97 -9.45
C PRO A 207 22.02 -5.91 -9.63
N TYR A 208 20.82 -5.32 -9.74
CA TYR A 208 19.61 -6.07 -10.06
C TYR A 208 19.75 -6.77 -11.43
N ASN A 209 19.45 -8.06 -11.41
CA ASN A 209 19.31 -8.87 -12.59
C ASN A 209 18.01 -9.71 -12.47
N PRO A 210 17.11 -9.68 -13.46
CA PRO A 210 15.86 -10.46 -13.42
C PRO A 210 16.08 -11.96 -13.21
N ARG A 211 17.17 -12.55 -13.74
CA ARG A 211 17.52 -13.96 -13.54
C ARG A 211 17.96 -14.23 -12.11
N GLU A 212 18.78 -13.33 -11.54
CA GLU A 212 19.21 -13.42 -10.14
C GLU A 212 18.04 -13.26 -9.18
N LEU A 213 17.14 -12.32 -9.43
CA LEU A 213 15.93 -12.16 -8.62
C LEU A 213 15.06 -13.42 -8.65
N ALA A 214 14.90 -14.03 -9.84
CA ALA A 214 14.14 -15.28 -9.95
C ALA A 214 14.83 -16.44 -9.21
N ARG A 215 16.17 -16.54 -9.29
CA ARG A 215 16.97 -17.53 -8.57
C ARG A 215 16.86 -17.37 -7.05
N ARG A 216 16.80 -16.13 -6.58
CA ARG A 216 16.75 -15.75 -5.16
C ARG A 216 15.33 -15.47 -4.65
N ALA A 217 14.30 -15.81 -5.42
CA ALA A 217 12.91 -15.49 -5.05
C ALA A 217 12.54 -16.02 -3.66
N GLU A 218 13.06 -17.19 -3.28
CA GLU A 218 12.86 -17.78 -1.96
C GLU A 218 13.58 -16.96 -0.86
N GLU A 219 14.84 -16.60 -1.09
CA GLU A 219 15.59 -15.76 -0.16
C GLU A 219 14.90 -14.40 0.04
N VAL A 220 14.41 -13.79 -1.06
CA VAL A 220 13.68 -12.49 -0.99
C VAL A 220 12.36 -12.64 -0.25
N PHE A 221 11.63 -13.73 -0.47
CA PHE A 221 10.38 -14.03 0.24
C PHE A 221 10.60 -14.14 1.77
N HIS A 222 11.59 -14.92 2.18
CA HIS A 222 11.92 -15.07 3.60
C HIS A 222 12.40 -13.75 4.20
N LEU A 223 13.30 -13.05 3.51
CA LEU A 223 13.81 -11.77 3.97
C LEU A 223 12.72 -10.69 4.04
N PHE A 224 11.76 -10.72 3.11
CA PHE A 224 10.60 -9.83 3.17
C PHE A 224 9.82 -10.07 4.47
N ASN A 225 9.37 -11.29 4.72
CA ASN A 225 8.60 -11.62 5.92
C ASN A 225 9.37 -11.33 7.22
N GLU A 226 10.69 -11.65 7.26
CA GLU A 226 11.55 -11.35 8.40
C GLU A 226 11.67 -9.84 8.65
N ALA A 227 11.95 -9.06 7.61
CA ALA A 227 12.17 -7.62 7.73
C ALA A 227 10.91 -6.85 8.16
N TRP A 228 9.73 -7.34 7.80
CA TRP A 228 8.45 -6.72 8.14
C TRP A 228 7.82 -7.22 9.44
N SER A 229 8.38 -8.23 10.07
CA SER A 229 7.82 -8.83 11.30
C SER A 229 7.61 -7.85 12.46
N VAL A 230 8.29 -6.71 12.44
CA VAL A 230 8.17 -5.64 13.46
C VAL A 230 7.08 -4.60 13.14
N ASN A 231 6.48 -4.67 11.96
CA ASN A 231 5.43 -3.73 11.58
C ASN A 231 4.13 -4.03 12.33
N TRP A 232 3.41 -2.98 12.68
CA TRP A 232 2.08 -3.10 13.29
C TRP A 232 1.13 -3.88 12.39
N GLY A 233 0.41 -4.85 12.96
CA GLY A 233 -0.54 -5.68 12.21
C GLY A 233 0.10 -6.63 11.20
N HIS A 234 1.43 -6.85 11.30
CA HIS A 234 2.11 -7.80 10.43
C HIS A 234 1.52 -9.21 10.54
N VAL A 235 1.27 -9.79 9.39
CA VAL A 235 1.01 -11.21 9.18
C VAL A 235 1.90 -11.64 8.03
N PRO A 236 2.69 -12.71 8.14
CA PRO A 236 3.55 -13.14 7.04
C PRO A 236 2.74 -13.40 5.78
N LEU A 237 3.23 -12.90 4.65
CA LEU A 237 2.65 -13.24 3.35
C LEU A 237 2.80 -14.74 3.09
N THR A 238 1.76 -15.35 2.55
CA THR A 238 1.89 -16.68 1.95
C THR A 238 2.74 -16.60 0.68
N ARG A 239 3.26 -17.74 0.24
CA ARG A 239 3.99 -17.79 -1.02
C ARG A 239 3.16 -17.27 -2.19
N ARG A 240 1.89 -17.63 -2.25
CA ARG A 240 0.96 -17.18 -3.31
C ARG A 240 0.75 -15.66 -3.30
N GLN A 241 0.57 -15.06 -2.12
CA GLN A 241 0.44 -13.61 -1.99
C GLN A 241 1.73 -12.89 -2.42
N PHE A 242 2.90 -13.42 -2.01
CA PHE A 242 4.19 -12.87 -2.42
C PHE A 242 4.42 -12.99 -3.94
N ASP A 243 4.09 -14.13 -4.54
CA ASP A 243 4.21 -14.33 -5.98
C ASP A 243 3.27 -13.40 -6.76
N HIS A 244 2.06 -13.15 -6.23
CA HIS A 244 1.14 -12.15 -6.79
C HIS A 244 1.73 -10.74 -6.74
N LEU A 245 2.20 -10.30 -5.57
CA LEU A 245 2.87 -9.01 -5.39
C LEU A 245 4.07 -8.87 -6.33
N LEU A 246 4.91 -9.90 -6.41
CA LEU A 246 6.07 -9.91 -7.30
C LEU A 246 5.65 -9.83 -8.77
N HIS A 247 4.57 -10.50 -9.16
CA HIS A 247 4.05 -10.45 -10.52
C HIS A 247 3.62 -9.03 -10.91
N GLU A 248 2.94 -8.31 -10.02
CA GLU A 248 2.52 -6.92 -10.24
C GLU A 248 3.70 -5.95 -10.31
N VAL A 249 4.67 -6.11 -9.40
CA VAL A 249 5.81 -5.18 -9.29
C VAL A 249 6.90 -5.44 -10.34
N LYS A 250 7.12 -6.70 -10.73
CA LYS A 250 8.20 -7.11 -11.66
C LYS A 250 8.24 -6.32 -12.98
N PRO A 251 7.11 -6.03 -13.65
CA PRO A 251 7.12 -5.19 -14.87
C PRO A 251 7.65 -3.78 -14.64
N LEU A 252 7.54 -3.26 -13.41
CA LEU A 252 7.90 -1.90 -13.02
C LEU A 252 9.36 -1.78 -12.57
N LEU A 253 10.04 -2.90 -12.29
CA LEU A 253 11.41 -2.90 -11.76
C LEU A 253 12.41 -2.36 -12.80
N ARG A 254 13.21 -1.38 -12.37
CA ARG A 254 14.34 -0.84 -13.13
C ARG A 254 15.65 -1.27 -12.48
N LYS A 255 16.63 -1.64 -13.32
CA LYS A 255 17.92 -2.18 -12.89
C LYS A 255 18.59 -1.34 -11.79
N ASP A 256 18.60 -0.03 -11.96
CA ASP A 256 19.35 0.87 -11.10
C ASP A 256 18.53 1.39 -9.89
N LEU A 257 17.24 1.07 -9.83
CA LEU A 257 16.32 1.42 -8.74
C LEU A 257 16.04 0.22 -7.80
N VAL A 258 16.63 -0.93 -8.09
CA VAL A 258 16.61 -2.11 -7.22
C VAL A 258 18.01 -2.38 -6.71
N GLN A 259 18.16 -2.46 -5.42
CA GLN A 259 19.44 -2.70 -4.76
C GLN A 259 19.39 -4.03 -4.01
N MET A 260 20.47 -4.81 -4.10
CA MET A 260 20.65 -6.06 -3.36
C MET A 260 21.96 -6.00 -2.59
N LEU A 261 21.96 -6.38 -1.33
CA LEU A 261 23.14 -6.46 -0.47
C LEU A 261 23.47 -7.92 -0.19
N LEU A 262 24.71 -8.29 -0.46
CA LEU A 262 25.21 -9.65 -0.27
C LEU A 262 26.38 -9.66 0.75
N ASP A 263 26.34 -10.62 1.66
CA ASP A 263 27.47 -11.05 2.48
C ASP A 263 27.92 -12.42 1.96
N GLY A 264 29.02 -12.44 1.20
CA GLY A 264 29.36 -13.56 0.35
C GLY A 264 28.27 -13.84 -0.68
N GLU A 265 27.69 -15.03 -0.63
CA GLU A 265 26.56 -15.41 -1.50
C GLU A 265 25.18 -15.17 -0.87
N ARG A 266 25.12 -14.86 0.43
CA ARG A 266 23.86 -14.67 1.17
C ARG A 266 23.24 -13.31 0.89
N LEU A 267 21.96 -13.26 0.56
CA LEU A 267 21.19 -12.03 0.50
C LEU A 267 20.91 -11.54 1.93
N VAL A 268 21.41 -10.36 2.28
CA VAL A 268 21.25 -9.77 3.62
C VAL A 268 20.45 -8.46 3.63
N GLY A 269 20.13 -7.95 2.43
CA GLY A 269 19.27 -6.79 2.30
C GLY A 269 18.87 -6.54 0.87
N PHE A 270 17.72 -5.89 0.69
CA PHE A 270 17.27 -5.41 -0.60
C PHE A 270 16.48 -4.12 -0.46
N GLY A 271 16.42 -3.37 -1.55
CA GLY A 271 15.59 -2.17 -1.65
C GLY A 271 15.02 -2.04 -3.04
N ILE A 272 13.75 -1.63 -3.12
CA ILE A 272 13.02 -1.43 -4.37
C ILE A 272 12.46 -0.02 -4.38
N VAL A 273 12.82 0.74 -5.40
CA VAL A 273 12.22 2.01 -5.74
C VAL A 273 11.56 1.87 -7.10
N LEU A 274 10.35 2.33 -7.22
CA LEU A 274 9.56 2.28 -8.46
C LEU A 274 9.38 3.68 -9.03
N PRO A 275 9.38 3.85 -10.37
CA PRO A 275 8.81 5.04 -10.97
C PRO A 275 7.33 5.17 -10.57
N ASP A 276 6.91 6.35 -10.14
CA ASP A 276 5.49 6.59 -9.83
C ASP A 276 4.70 6.78 -11.13
N LEU A 277 3.81 5.85 -11.41
CA LEU A 277 2.97 5.84 -12.61
C LEU A 277 1.57 6.40 -12.36
N ASN A 278 1.22 6.79 -11.14
CA ASN A 278 -0.13 7.27 -10.81
C ASN A 278 -0.59 8.46 -11.66
N PRO A 279 0.27 9.45 -12.01
CA PRO A 279 -0.15 10.52 -12.94
C PRO A 279 -0.53 10.01 -14.34
N LEU A 280 0.01 8.86 -14.76
CA LEU A 280 -0.35 8.21 -16.02
C LEU A 280 -1.60 7.34 -15.86
N VAL A 281 -1.68 6.58 -14.77
CA VAL A 281 -2.84 5.74 -14.45
C VAL A 281 -4.11 6.60 -14.30
N GLN A 282 -4.02 7.78 -13.70
CA GLN A 282 -5.13 8.73 -13.59
C GLN A 282 -5.76 9.05 -14.96
N GLN A 283 -4.93 9.23 -16.02
CA GLN A 283 -5.41 9.51 -17.37
C GLN A 283 -6.14 8.34 -18.03
N LEU A 284 -5.96 7.12 -17.53
CA LEU A 284 -6.60 5.91 -18.09
C LEU A 284 -8.04 5.77 -17.62
N ASP A 285 -8.44 6.49 -16.57
CA ASP A 285 -9.80 6.48 -16.02
C ASP A 285 -10.35 5.06 -15.83
N GLY A 286 -9.57 4.21 -15.18
CA GLY A 286 -9.91 2.82 -14.88
C GLY A 286 -9.81 1.84 -16.05
N ARG A 287 -9.50 2.31 -17.25
CA ARG A 287 -9.34 1.46 -18.44
C ARG A 287 -7.93 0.84 -18.46
N LEU A 288 -7.81 -0.27 -19.16
CA LEU A 288 -6.50 -0.92 -19.37
C LEU A 288 -6.54 -1.71 -20.69
N SER A 289 -6.51 -1.00 -21.80
CA SER A 289 -6.38 -1.62 -23.12
C SER A 289 -4.96 -2.22 -23.31
N PRO A 290 -4.74 -3.06 -24.34
CA PRO A 290 -3.40 -3.55 -24.67
C PRO A 290 -2.39 -2.41 -24.94
N TRP A 291 -2.84 -1.31 -25.53
CA TRP A 291 -2.01 -0.12 -25.78
C TRP A 291 -1.67 0.61 -24.49
N ASP A 292 -2.61 0.71 -23.53
CA ASP A 292 -2.35 1.29 -22.22
C ASP A 292 -1.31 0.47 -21.46
N LYS A 293 -1.39 -0.86 -21.53
CA LYS A 293 -0.35 -1.76 -20.96
C LYS A 293 1.02 -1.49 -21.55
N LEU A 294 1.12 -1.39 -22.87
CA LEU A 294 2.40 -1.08 -23.55
C LEU A 294 2.90 0.31 -23.14
N ARG A 295 2.02 1.30 -23.04
CA ARG A 295 2.36 2.66 -22.59
C ARG A 295 2.87 2.66 -21.16
N LEU A 296 2.19 1.98 -20.23
CA LEU A 296 2.63 1.84 -18.85
C LEU A 296 3.99 1.14 -18.76
N LEU A 297 4.19 0.04 -19.48
CA LEU A 297 5.46 -0.68 -19.53
C LEU A 297 6.60 0.17 -20.09
N TYR A 298 6.33 0.92 -21.17
CA TYR A 298 7.32 1.86 -21.70
C TYR A 298 7.72 2.91 -20.67
N HIS A 299 6.75 3.54 -20.01
CA HIS A 299 7.03 4.54 -18.97
C HIS A 299 7.74 3.94 -17.77
N ALA A 300 7.34 2.76 -17.33
CA ALA A 300 8.02 2.07 -16.23
C ALA A 300 9.49 1.77 -16.55
N ARG A 301 9.83 1.38 -17.79
CA ARG A 301 11.15 0.87 -18.16
C ARG A 301 12.08 1.91 -18.78
N PHE A 302 11.54 2.80 -19.62
CA PHE A 302 12.35 3.61 -20.53
C PHE A 302 12.13 5.12 -20.38
N ALA A 303 10.95 5.57 -19.96
CA ALA A 303 10.70 7.00 -19.81
C ALA A 303 11.53 7.61 -18.67
N PRO A 304 11.83 8.93 -18.73
CA PRO A 304 12.49 9.63 -17.64
C PRO A 304 11.68 9.52 -16.35
N VAL A 305 12.34 9.13 -15.25
CA VAL A 305 11.73 9.09 -13.92
C VAL A 305 11.62 10.51 -13.39
N ARG A 306 10.42 11.02 -13.20
CA ARG A 306 10.15 12.34 -12.60
C ARG A 306 9.75 12.23 -11.15
N LYS A 307 8.94 11.21 -10.82
CA LYS A 307 8.56 10.87 -9.45
C LYS A 307 8.85 9.41 -9.21
N ALA A 308 9.23 9.07 -8.00
CA ALA A 308 9.53 7.71 -7.61
C ALA A 308 8.94 7.39 -6.23
N ARG A 309 8.68 6.12 -5.97
CA ARG A 309 8.28 5.62 -4.66
C ARG A 309 9.31 4.60 -4.16
N ALA A 310 9.89 4.86 -2.99
CA ALA A 310 10.65 3.88 -2.23
C ALA A 310 9.64 2.91 -1.58
N MET A 311 9.40 1.80 -2.28
CA MET A 311 8.35 0.87 -1.93
C MET A 311 8.73 0.00 -0.74
N VAL A 312 9.99 -0.45 -0.71
CA VAL A 312 10.43 -1.47 0.23
C VAL A 312 11.93 -1.41 0.49
N ILE A 313 12.32 -1.51 1.76
CA ILE A 313 13.70 -1.78 2.17
C ILE A 313 13.63 -2.89 3.22
N GLY A 314 14.20 -4.04 2.91
CA GLY A 314 14.32 -5.18 3.81
C GLY A 314 15.77 -5.42 4.19
N ILE A 315 16.06 -5.59 5.49
CA ILE A 315 17.37 -5.94 6.01
C ILE A 315 17.21 -7.10 6.99
N ALA A 316 17.98 -8.16 6.80
CA ALA A 316 17.99 -9.32 7.69
C ALA A 316 18.32 -8.91 9.13
N GLN A 317 17.64 -9.51 10.12
CA GLN A 317 17.74 -9.13 11.54
C GLN A 317 19.19 -8.97 12.04
N PRO A 318 20.15 -9.88 11.76
CA PRO A 318 21.53 -9.73 12.22
C PRO A 318 22.25 -8.48 11.67
N TYR A 319 21.68 -7.86 10.63
CA TYR A 319 22.27 -6.72 9.93
C TYR A 319 21.51 -5.40 10.15
N GLN A 320 20.37 -5.40 10.82
CA GLN A 320 19.53 -4.20 11.00
C GLN A 320 20.27 -3.06 11.71
N LEU A 321 21.09 -3.34 12.71
CA LEU A 321 21.89 -2.35 13.42
C LEU A 321 23.14 -1.89 12.66
N LYS A 322 23.49 -2.54 11.55
CA LYS A 322 24.71 -2.26 10.77
C LYS A 322 24.57 -1.12 9.76
N ARG A 323 23.49 -0.35 9.81
CA ARG A 323 23.20 0.78 8.92
C ARG A 323 23.12 0.44 7.42
N LEU A 324 22.89 -0.83 7.06
CA LEU A 324 22.82 -1.25 5.65
C LEU A 324 21.67 -0.60 4.88
N HIS A 325 20.58 -0.25 5.54
CA HIS A 325 19.50 0.56 4.96
C HIS A 325 20.00 1.93 4.45
N HIS A 326 20.99 2.56 5.13
CA HIS A 326 21.60 3.78 4.63
C HIS A 326 22.37 3.54 3.32
N ALA A 327 23.04 2.39 3.17
CA ALA A 327 23.73 2.06 1.93
C ALA A 327 22.74 1.95 0.75
N ILE A 328 21.60 1.31 0.97
CA ILE A 328 20.53 1.21 -0.04
C ILE A 328 20.01 2.60 -0.42
N ILE A 329 19.68 3.43 0.57
CA ILE A 329 19.18 4.80 0.35
C ILE A 329 20.21 5.63 -0.41
N LEU A 330 21.47 5.65 0.06
CA LEU A 330 22.55 6.41 -0.56
C LEU A 330 22.78 6.00 -2.02
N LYS A 331 22.89 4.69 -2.30
CA LYS A 331 23.10 4.18 -3.65
C LYS A 331 22.00 4.60 -4.60
N THR A 332 20.75 4.42 -4.17
CA THR A 332 19.58 4.79 -4.96
C THR A 332 19.50 6.30 -5.18
N TRP A 333 19.79 7.08 -4.13
CA TRP A 333 19.77 8.53 -4.24
C TRP A 333 20.85 9.06 -5.19
N ILE A 334 22.09 8.59 -5.05
CA ILE A 334 23.19 8.95 -5.97
C ILE A 334 22.79 8.69 -7.43
N TYR A 335 22.20 7.51 -7.69
CA TYR A 335 21.70 7.20 -9.03
C TYR A 335 20.59 8.15 -9.49
N ILE A 336 19.59 8.40 -8.65
CA ILE A 336 18.47 9.29 -8.97
C ILE A 336 18.99 10.70 -9.26
N ALA A 337 19.86 11.24 -8.43
CA ALA A 337 20.40 12.59 -8.58
C ALA A 337 21.24 12.77 -9.85
N GLN A 338 22.04 11.76 -10.22
CA GLN A 338 22.95 11.82 -11.37
C GLN A 338 22.31 11.43 -12.70
N LYS A 339 21.36 10.48 -12.69
CA LYS A 339 20.93 9.77 -13.91
C LYS A 339 19.44 9.93 -14.24
N THR A 340 18.67 10.65 -13.44
CA THR A 340 17.23 10.82 -13.68
C THR A 340 16.80 12.29 -13.64
N SER A 341 15.58 12.55 -14.07
CA SER A 341 14.91 13.86 -13.92
C SER A 341 14.01 13.90 -12.67
N CYS A 342 14.20 12.96 -11.74
CA CYS A 342 13.38 12.84 -10.55
C CYS A 342 13.58 14.04 -9.62
N ASP A 343 12.50 14.64 -9.21
CA ASP A 343 12.44 15.77 -8.27
C ASP A 343 11.61 15.46 -7.03
N PHE A 344 11.02 14.25 -6.98
CA PHE A 344 10.17 13.81 -5.88
C PHE A 344 10.35 12.30 -5.63
N VAL A 345 10.73 11.95 -4.41
CA VAL A 345 10.73 10.55 -3.96
C VAL A 345 9.82 10.42 -2.75
N ASP A 346 8.84 9.53 -2.85
CA ASP A 346 7.96 9.13 -1.76
C ASP A 346 8.57 7.97 -0.97
N PHE A 347 8.58 8.10 0.35
CA PHE A 347 8.91 7.03 1.29
C PHE A 347 7.65 6.67 2.08
N SER A 348 6.93 5.67 1.66
CA SER A 348 5.67 5.27 2.29
C SER A 348 5.35 3.79 2.13
N LEU A 349 4.54 3.23 3.01
CA LEU A 349 4.01 3.80 4.23
C LEU A 349 4.89 3.34 5.41
N ILE A 350 5.22 4.25 6.32
CA ILE A 350 6.03 3.93 7.50
C ILE A 350 5.12 3.96 8.73
N PRO A 351 5.00 2.86 9.50
CA PRO A 351 4.22 2.85 10.74
C PRO A 351 4.72 3.90 11.73
N GLY A 352 3.82 4.65 12.35
CA GLY A 352 4.16 5.72 13.30
C GLY A 352 4.90 5.25 14.55
N ASN A 353 4.77 3.97 14.93
CA ASN A 353 5.54 3.36 16.01
C ASN A 353 7.01 3.10 15.62
N LEU A 354 7.35 3.02 14.35
CA LEU A 354 8.71 2.85 13.85
C LEU A 354 9.44 4.20 13.74
N ARG A 355 9.50 4.95 14.84
CA ARG A 355 10.13 6.29 14.92
C ARG A 355 11.57 6.31 14.41
N HIS A 356 12.29 5.21 14.56
CA HIS A 356 13.65 5.09 14.04
C HIS A 356 13.68 5.25 12.51
N TRP A 357 12.80 4.56 11.77
CA TRP A 357 12.71 4.65 10.32
C TRP A 357 12.31 6.05 9.84
N ILE A 358 11.35 6.68 10.54
CA ILE A 358 10.95 8.07 10.24
C ILE A 358 12.17 8.99 10.38
N LYS A 359 12.93 8.89 11.49
CA LYS A 359 14.16 9.67 11.71
C LYS A 359 15.23 9.38 10.68
N VAL A 360 15.36 8.15 10.19
CA VAL A 360 16.30 7.80 9.12
C VAL A 360 15.96 8.60 7.87
N VAL A 361 14.72 8.57 7.39
CA VAL A 361 14.31 9.33 6.21
C VAL A 361 14.43 10.83 6.43
N GLN A 362 14.07 11.34 7.61
CA GLN A 362 14.25 12.75 7.97
C GLN A 362 15.73 13.19 7.99
N SER A 363 16.65 12.31 8.38
CA SER A 363 18.09 12.60 8.34
C SER A 363 18.64 12.79 6.92
N PHE A 364 17.89 12.37 5.92
CA PHE A 364 18.14 12.62 4.51
C PHE A 364 17.33 13.81 3.96
N GLY A 365 16.65 14.59 4.80
CA GLY A 365 15.84 15.73 4.40
C GLY A 365 14.38 15.40 4.08
N GLY A 366 13.94 14.18 4.39
CA GLY A 366 12.55 13.77 4.19
C GLY A 366 11.59 14.54 5.11
N GLN A 367 10.46 14.97 4.56
CA GLN A 367 9.39 15.68 5.27
C GLN A 367 8.11 14.88 5.23
N ILE A 368 7.44 14.70 6.37
CA ILE A 368 6.10 14.10 6.40
C ILE A 368 5.16 14.99 5.59
N TYR A 369 4.41 14.42 4.65
CA TYR A 369 3.49 15.16 3.80
C TYR A 369 2.09 14.55 3.72
N LYS A 370 1.94 13.25 4.09
CA LYS A 370 0.64 12.60 4.23
C LYS A 370 0.64 11.75 5.50
N THR A 371 -0.52 11.67 6.14
CA THR A 371 -0.79 10.78 7.28
C THR A 371 -2.02 9.94 6.96
N PHE A 372 -1.87 8.64 7.14
CA PHE A 372 -2.94 7.66 6.96
C PHE A 372 -3.23 7.01 8.30
N ARG A 373 -4.51 6.86 8.64
CA ARG A 373 -4.94 6.36 9.94
C ARG A 373 -5.74 5.08 9.80
N LEU A 374 -5.36 4.10 10.59
CA LEU A 374 -6.20 2.95 10.89
C LEU A 374 -6.99 3.21 12.16
N PHE A 375 -8.21 2.75 12.16
CA PHE A 375 -9.16 2.90 13.25
C PHE A 375 -9.58 1.54 13.78
N GLU A 376 -10.05 1.52 15.03
CA GLU A 376 -10.58 0.34 15.67
C GLU A 376 -11.82 0.66 16.50
N ARG A 377 -12.67 -0.34 16.69
CA ARG A 377 -13.84 -0.30 17.54
C ARG A 377 -14.20 -1.69 18.02
N GLU A 378 -14.63 -1.81 19.26
CA GLU A 378 -15.31 -3.02 19.77
C GLU A 378 -16.73 -3.11 19.17
N ILE A 379 -17.15 -4.31 18.74
CA ILE A 379 -18.42 -4.56 18.07
C ILE A 379 -19.20 -5.70 18.70
#